data_5c6a88e54bc88fbedc1ee1aa99ad94b9
#
_entry.id   5c6a88e54bc88fbedc1ee1aa99ad94b9
#
_cell.length_a   1.000
_cell.length_b   1.000
_cell.length_c   1.000
_cell.angle_alpha   90.00
_cell.angle_beta   90.00
_cell.angle_gamma   90.00
#
_symmetry.space_group_name_H-M   'P 1'
#
loop_
_entity.id
_entity.type
_entity.pdbx_description
1 polymer ?
#
loop_
_entity_poly.entity_id
_entity_poly.type
_entity_poly.pdbx_seq_one_letter_code
_entity_poly.pdbx_strand_id
1 'polypeptide(L)'
;MIKEIENKAGEKVATVFDYLEWRGDVPFSADPFQEVDNLVLAELAYTDFRGIVPSDGTVITLQEASQSFFSMHSREELLADKSFYSKCPFLMDEMAKGGRFGEMKLCWYIDEIDVRWETQISAITFLLPGGSAYVAFRGTDGSVIGWKEDFNFSFLSETKGQSRAIQYLNEIGAKLDCPLLVGGHSKGGNLAVYASAFCDPAVREKILAVYSNDGPGFKQETTDSEEYIQLLPKIVSIIPDTAIIGLLLSSKSTHRVVKSSASGILQHDGLTWQVQRNRFIEVPLSPTAEIIHQTMGSWLEQMDDETRQTFTDTVFFPFEATGMETFSEISDQKWKVVESFLDAAKQIPKEKQKEVLRLLGQLGQLGTQAVTSYLTGLVKGKESEDSPEDVQSV
;
A
#
# COMPACT_ATOMS: atom_id res chain seq x y z
N MET A 1 8.58 15.63 -18.60
CA MET A 1 9.77 15.05 -17.96
C MET A 1 9.51 15.06 -16.46
N ILE A 2 9.37 13.90 -15.82
CA ILE A 2 9.29 13.81 -14.36
C ILE A 2 10.66 14.24 -13.85
N LYS A 3 10.69 15.15 -12.85
CA LYS A 3 11.96 15.63 -12.29
C LYS A 3 12.77 14.45 -11.76
N GLU A 4 14.07 14.48 -12.01
CA GLU A 4 15.00 13.55 -11.37
C GLU A 4 14.78 13.56 -9.85
N ILE A 5 14.69 12.38 -9.25
CA ILE A 5 14.51 12.26 -7.81
C ILE A 5 15.88 12.33 -7.16
N GLU A 6 16.03 13.24 -6.20
CA GLU A 6 17.24 13.43 -5.42
C GLU A 6 17.03 12.91 -3.99
N ASN A 7 18.07 12.35 -3.40
CA ASN A 7 18.06 12.01 -1.98
C ASN A 7 18.25 13.27 -1.09
N LYS A 8 18.26 13.09 0.22
CA LYS A 8 18.47 14.19 1.19
C LYS A 8 19.81 14.94 1.03
N ALA A 9 20.77 14.34 0.35
CA ALA A 9 22.08 14.95 0.07
C ALA A 9 22.11 15.67 -1.29
N GLY A 10 20.99 15.70 -2.05
CA GLY A 10 20.92 16.28 -3.39
C GLY A 10 21.56 15.40 -4.46
N GLU A 11 21.78 14.10 -4.18
CA GLU A 11 22.31 13.16 -5.15
C GLU A 11 21.17 12.50 -5.92
N LYS A 12 21.31 12.38 -7.25
CA LYS A 12 20.37 11.64 -8.09
C LYS A 12 20.34 10.17 -7.64
N VAL A 13 19.13 9.65 -7.42
CA VAL A 13 18.90 8.24 -7.09
C VAL A 13 18.01 7.59 -8.13
N ALA A 14 18.32 6.36 -8.47
CA ALA A 14 17.54 5.59 -9.41
C ALA A 14 16.25 5.03 -8.75
N THR A 15 15.14 5.15 -9.45
CA THR A 15 13.82 4.68 -9.06
C THR A 15 13.21 3.78 -10.13
N VAL A 16 11.94 3.43 -10.00
CA VAL A 16 11.22 2.64 -11.03
C VAL A 16 11.20 3.32 -12.41
N PHE A 17 11.29 4.65 -12.48
CA PHE A 17 11.38 5.37 -13.76
C PHE A 17 12.73 5.11 -14.45
N ASP A 18 13.83 5.16 -13.69
CA ASP A 18 15.16 4.84 -14.23
C ASP A 18 15.26 3.34 -14.60
N TYR A 19 14.57 2.46 -13.87
CA TYR A 19 14.45 1.05 -14.24
C TYR A 19 13.75 0.88 -15.59
N LEU A 20 12.64 1.58 -15.82
CA LEU A 20 11.90 1.51 -17.09
C LEU A 20 12.73 2.08 -18.26
N GLU A 21 13.45 3.18 -18.05
CA GLU A 21 14.35 3.74 -19.05
C GLU A 21 15.48 2.76 -19.40
N TRP A 22 16.06 2.11 -18.40
CA TRP A 22 17.19 1.20 -18.59
C TRP A 22 16.77 -0.20 -19.06
N ARG A 23 15.60 -0.71 -18.62
CA ARG A 23 15.20 -2.11 -18.79
C ARG A 23 13.89 -2.30 -19.55
N GLY A 24 13.16 -1.24 -19.84
CA GLY A 24 11.85 -1.28 -20.48
C GLY A 24 11.85 -1.85 -21.90
N ASP A 25 13.02 -1.96 -22.55
CA ASP A 25 13.19 -2.59 -23.86
C ASP A 25 13.38 -4.12 -23.80
N VAL A 26 13.69 -4.69 -22.62
CA VAL A 26 14.03 -6.10 -22.46
C VAL A 26 12.78 -6.92 -22.17
N PRO A 27 12.38 -7.83 -23.08
CA PRO A 27 11.16 -8.63 -22.91
C PRO A 27 11.30 -9.64 -21.76
N PHE A 28 10.16 -10.06 -21.18
CA PHE A 28 10.12 -11.06 -20.10
C PHE A 28 10.73 -12.41 -20.47
N SER A 29 10.84 -12.73 -21.75
CA SER A 29 11.51 -13.94 -22.24
C SER A 29 13.03 -13.91 -22.07
N ALA A 30 13.64 -12.71 -22.04
CA ALA A 30 15.07 -12.51 -21.87
C ALA A 30 15.45 -12.18 -20.41
N ASP A 31 14.57 -11.49 -19.70
CA ASP A 31 14.69 -11.20 -18.27
C ASP A 31 13.33 -11.44 -17.59
N PRO A 32 13.17 -12.55 -16.85
CA PRO A 32 11.90 -12.92 -16.24
C PRO A 32 11.35 -11.83 -15.32
N PHE A 33 10.08 -11.96 -14.95
CA PHE A 33 9.39 -11.06 -14.04
C PHE A 33 10.15 -10.89 -12.72
N GLN A 34 10.35 -9.64 -12.31
CA GLN A 34 11.11 -9.25 -11.12
C GLN A 34 10.23 -8.49 -10.12
N GLU A 35 10.75 -8.29 -8.91
CA GLU A 35 10.05 -7.54 -7.86
C GLU A 35 9.81 -6.07 -8.22
N VAL A 36 10.69 -5.46 -9.03
CA VAL A 36 10.50 -4.07 -9.52
C VAL A 36 9.33 -4.02 -10.52
N ASP A 37 9.18 -5.06 -11.38
CA ASP A 37 8.02 -5.17 -12.26
C ASP A 37 6.71 -5.26 -11.47
N ASN A 38 6.71 -6.01 -10.36
CA ASN A 38 5.57 -6.07 -9.46
C ASN A 38 5.18 -4.68 -8.95
N LEU A 39 6.14 -3.90 -8.43
CA LEU A 39 5.82 -2.56 -7.93
C LEU A 39 5.29 -1.66 -9.05
N VAL A 40 5.92 -1.71 -10.23
CA VAL A 40 5.46 -0.94 -11.40
C VAL A 40 4.00 -1.27 -11.75
N LEU A 41 3.60 -2.53 -11.71
CA LEU A 41 2.21 -2.94 -11.99
C LEU A 41 1.26 -2.59 -10.84
N ALA A 42 1.71 -2.69 -9.59
CA ALA A 42 0.93 -2.30 -8.41
C ALA A 42 0.65 -0.78 -8.40
N GLU A 43 1.65 0.04 -8.75
CA GLU A 43 1.51 1.49 -8.88
C GLU A 43 0.68 1.89 -10.10
N LEU A 44 0.80 1.15 -11.21
CA LEU A 44 -0.02 1.38 -12.41
C LEU A 44 -1.52 1.25 -12.10
N ALA A 45 -1.91 0.38 -11.17
CA ALA A 45 -3.31 0.19 -10.77
C ALA A 45 -3.96 1.45 -10.17
N TYR A 46 -3.18 2.48 -9.79
CA TYR A 46 -3.72 3.79 -9.36
C TYR A 46 -4.17 4.67 -10.52
N THR A 47 -3.86 4.31 -11.76
CA THR A 47 -4.38 5.03 -12.93
C THR A 47 -5.88 4.75 -13.08
N ASP A 48 -6.66 5.80 -13.28
CA ASP A 48 -8.09 5.68 -13.56
C ASP A 48 -8.33 5.17 -14.98
N PHE A 49 -8.71 3.90 -15.10
CA PHE A 49 -8.99 3.26 -16.37
C PHE A 49 -10.48 3.25 -16.75
N ARG A 50 -11.33 4.03 -16.07
CA ARG A 50 -12.76 4.12 -16.41
C ARG A 50 -12.94 4.61 -17.85
N GLY A 51 -13.76 3.90 -18.61
CA GLY A 51 -13.99 4.20 -20.04
C GLY A 51 -12.83 3.81 -20.96
N ILE A 52 -11.73 3.26 -20.43
CA ILE A 52 -10.56 2.80 -21.19
C ILE A 52 -10.47 1.28 -21.16
N VAL A 53 -10.44 0.67 -19.98
CA VAL A 53 -10.35 -0.78 -19.82
C VAL A 53 -11.71 -1.35 -19.40
N PRO A 54 -12.36 -2.17 -20.26
CA PRO A 54 -13.66 -2.75 -19.92
C PRO A 54 -13.58 -3.79 -18.79
N SER A 55 -14.70 -3.91 -18.06
CA SER A 55 -14.85 -4.92 -16.99
C SER A 55 -15.29 -6.29 -17.51
N ASP A 56 -15.70 -6.42 -18.76
CA ASP A 56 -16.27 -7.64 -19.35
C ASP A 56 -15.23 -8.65 -19.85
N GLY A 57 -13.93 -8.30 -19.78
CA GLY A 57 -12.83 -9.13 -20.26
C GLY A 57 -12.35 -8.79 -21.69
N THR A 58 -12.95 -7.80 -22.33
CA THR A 58 -12.37 -7.22 -23.54
C THR A 58 -10.97 -6.69 -23.21
N VAL A 59 -10.01 -7.00 -24.05
CA VAL A 59 -8.61 -6.66 -23.85
C VAL A 59 -8.20 -5.43 -24.65
N ILE A 60 -7.32 -4.63 -24.05
CA ILE A 60 -6.67 -3.48 -24.68
C ILE A 60 -5.18 -3.55 -24.35
N THR A 61 -4.30 -3.18 -25.27
CA THR A 61 -2.87 -3.09 -24.97
C THR A 61 -2.55 -1.90 -24.08
N LEU A 62 -1.43 -1.95 -23.35
CA LEU A 62 -0.97 -0.82 -22.54
C LEU A 62 -0.71 0.42 -23.41
N GLN A 63 -0.20 0.23 -24.64
CA GLN A 63 -0.01 1.33 -25.59
C GLN A 63 -1.33 2.02 -25.94
N GLU A 64 -2.36 1.24 -26.27
CA GLU A 64 -3.70 1.77 -26.59
C GLU A 64 -4.34 2.44 -25.36
N ALA A 65 -4.19 1.84 -24.19
CA ALA A 65 -4.69 2.41 -22.94
C ALA A 65 -4.01 3.75 -22.62
N SER A 66 -2.69 3.84 -22.78
CA SER A 66 -1.93 5.08 -22.59
C SER A 66 -2.35 6.17 -23.58
N GLN A 67 -2.47 5.83 -24.86
CA GLN A 67 -2.96 6.78 -25.88
C GLN A 67 -4.37 7.29 -25.57
N SER A 68 -5.28 6.39 -25.18
CA SER A 68 -6.65 6.75 -24.82
C SER A 68 -6.66 7.66 -23.60
N PHE A 69 -5.90 7.34 -22.55
CA PHE A 69 -5.82 8.13 -21.33
C PHE A 69 -5.35 9.57 -21.61
N PHE A 70 -4.21 9.72 -22.30
CA PHE A 70 -3.65 11.05 -22.61
C PHE A 70 -4.41 11.81 -23.71
N SER A 71 -5.37 11.18 -24.39
CA SER A 71 -6.32 11.89 -25.23
C SER A 71 -7.45 12.57 -24.43
N MET A 72 -7.73 12.06 -23.22
CA MET A 72 -8.79 12.55 -22.33
C MET A 72 -8.26 13.48 -21.22
N HIS A 73 -6.97 13.36 -20.87
CA HIS A 73 -6.36 14.09 -19.74
C HIS A 73 -5.15 14.91 -20.22
N SER A 74 -5.11 16.20 -19.88
CA SER A 74 -3.94 17.02 -20.21
C SER A 74 -2.79 16.72 -19.25
N ARG A 75 -1.55 16.74 -19.78
CA ARG A 75 -0.35 16.53 -18.96
C ARG A 75 -0.16 17.65 -17.93
N GLU A 76 -0.57 18.87 -18.25
CA GLU A 76 -0.48 20.03 -17.38
C GLU A 76 -1.39 19.87 -16.14
N GLU A 77 -2.60 19.37 -16.32
CA GLU A 77 -3.54 19.09 -15.22
C GLU A 77 -3.01 17.99 -14.32
N LEU A 78 -2.51 16.90 -14.88
CA LEU A 78 -1.90 15.79 -14.12
C LEU A 78 -0.66 16.23 -13.33
N LEU A 79 0.17 17.13 -13.89
CA LEU A 79 1.33 17.68 -13.18
C LEU A 79 0.95 18.69 -12.08
N ALA A 80 -0.23 19.29 -12.17
CA ALA A 80 -0.75 20.20 -11.14
C ALA A 80 -1.38 19.45 -9.95
N ASP A 81 -1.77 18.19 -10.16
CA ASP A 81 -2.28 17.32 -9.11
C ASP A 81 -1.17 16.98 -8.10
N LYS A 82 -1.48 17.15 -6.82
CA LYS A 82 -0.55 16.91 -5.70
C LYS A 82 -0.72 15.56 -5.03
N SER A 83 -1.67 14.75 -5.48
CA SER A 83 -1.86 13.39 -4.95
C SER A 83 -0.59 12.56 -5.18
N PHE A 84 -0.28 11.64 -4.28
CA PHE A 84 0.92 10.81 -4.40
C PHE A 84 0.85 9.87 -5.62
N TYR A 85 -0.36 9.52 -6.06
CA TYR A 85 -0.61 8.71 -7.27
C TYR A 85 -0.68 9.51 -8.58
N SER A 86 -0.54 10.84 -8.53
CA SER A 86 -0.55 11.72 -9.71
C SER A 86 0.52 11.38 -10.76
N LYS A 87 1.56 10.65 -10.35
CA LYS A 87 2.65 10.20 -11.23
C LYS A 87 2.35 8.88 -11.95
N CYS A 88 1.35 8.11 -11.51
CA CYS A 88 1.05 6.79 -12.10
C CYS A 88 0.69 6.84 -13.60
N PRO A 89 -0.04 7.85 -14.11
CA PRO A 89 -0.23 8.00 -15.55
C PRO A 89 1.08 8.20 -16.33
N PHE A 90 2.06 8.89 -15.74
CA PHE A 90 3.37 9.07 -16.39
C PHE A 90 4.21 7.79 -16.33
N LEU A 91 4.04 6.97 -15.29
CA LEU A 91 4.61 5.63 -15.23
C LEU A 91 4.06 4.77 -16.39
N MET A 92 2.73 4.82 -16.62
CA MET A 92 2.08 4.16 -17.75
C MET A 92 2.67 4.61 -19.10
N ASP A 93 2.89 5.92 -19.27
CA ASP A 93 3.47 6.48 -20.50
C ASP A 93 4.89 5.94 -20.77
N GLU A 94 5.72 5.81 -19.73
CA GLU A 94 7.07 5.22 -19.86
C GLU A 94 6.99 3.72 -20.17
N MET A 95 6.14 2.97 -19.47
CA MET A 95 5.94 1.54 -19.71
C MET A 95 5.46 1.25 -21.13
N ALA A 96 4.59 2.10 -21.68
CA ALA A 96 4.01 1.93 -23.01
C ALA A 96 5.03 2.10 -24.15
N LYS A 97 6.17 2.76 -23.90
CA LYS A 97 7.22 2.98 -24.90
C LYS A 97 8.13 1.76 -25.09
N GLY A 98 8.24 0.92 -24.07
CA GLY A 98 9.17 -0.20 -24.06
C GLY A 98 8.58 -1.51 -24.57
N GLY A 99 9.44 -2.42 -25.04
CA GLY A 99 9.06 -3.77 -25.45
C GLY A 99 8.69 -4.70 -24.29
N ARG A 100 9.00 -4.32 -23.04
CA ARG A 100 8.70 -5.14 -21.87
C ARG A 100 7.20 -5.15 -21.53
N PHE A 101 6.55 -3.99 -21.56
CA PHE A 101 5.17 -3.80 -21.13
C PHE A 101 4.21 -3.32 -22.22
N GLY A 102 4.70 -2.70 -23.29
CA GLY A 102 3.84 -2.02 -24.27
C GLY A 102 2.77 -2.89 -24.87
N GLU A 103 3.09 -4.15 -25.17
CA GLU A 103 2.17 -5.15 -25.71
C GLU A 103 1.40 -5.95 -24.62
N MET A 104 1.63 -5.64 -23.34
CA MET A 104 0.87 -6.21 -22.23
C MET A 104 -0.60 -5.85 -22.39
N LYS A 105 -1.49 -6.81 -22.14
CA LYS A 105 -2.93 -6.60 -22.29
C LYS A 105 -3.57 -6.34 -20.95
N LEU A 106 -4.47 -5.36 -20.91
CA LEU A 106 -5.24 -4.94 -19.76
C LEU A 106 -6.69 -5.38 -19.93
N CYS A 107 -7.33 -5.86 -18.86
CA CYS A 107 -8.72 -6.30 -18.86
C CYS A 107 -9.32 -6.34 -17.46
N TRP A 108 -10.64 -6.50 -17.38
CA TRP A 108 -11.42 -6.65 -16.15
C TRP A 108 -11.18 -5.55 -15.11
N TYR A 109 -11.08 -4.30 -15.57
CA TYR A 109 -10.95 -3.19 -14.63
C TYR A 109 -12.26 -2.97 -13.87
N ILE A 110 -12.16 -2.88 -12.55
CA ILE A 110 -13.24 -2.45 -11.66
C ILE A 110 -12.78 -1.28 -10.79
N ASP A 111 -13.72 -0.39 -10.48
CA ASP A 111 -13.53 0.72 -9.53
C ASP A 111 -14.88 0.97 -8.85
N GLU A 112 -15.02 0.46 -7.63
CA GLU A 112 -16.29 0.37 -6.91
C GLU A 112 -16.17 1.08 -5.57
N ILE A 113 -17.12 1.97 -5.27
CA ILE A 113 -17.29 2.62 -3.97
C ILE A 113 -18.71 2.34 -3.48
N ASP A 114 -18.85 1.77 -2.28
CA ASP A 114 -20.14 1.60 -1.61
C ASP A 114 -20.11 2.24 -0.22
N VAL A 115 -20.80 3.38 -0.11
CA VAL A 115 -20.88 4.18 1.12
C VAL A 115 -21.53 3.41 2.27
N ARG A 116 -22.54 2.57 1.96
CA ARG A 116 -23.29 1.82 3.00
C ARG A 116 -22.45 0.73 3.66
N TRP A 117 -21.49 0.19 2.90
CA TRP A 117 -20.60 -0.87 3.37
C TRP A 117 -19.20 -0.38 3.65
N GLU A 118 -19.00 0.96 3.59
CA GLU A 118 -17.71 1.61 3.86
C GLU A 118 -16.57 0.96 3.06
N THR A 119 -16.81 0.74 1.77
CA THR A 119 -15.93 -0.05 0.90
C THR A 119 -15.50 0.76 -0.31
N GLN A 120 -14.20 0.72 -0.55
CA GLN A 120 -13.59 1.22 -1.78
C GLN A 120 -12.64 0.14 -2.29
N ILE A 121 -12.91 -0.40 -3.49
CA ILE A 121 -12.06 -1.38 -4.15
C ILE A 121 -11.87 -1.03 -5.62
N SER A 122 -10.64 -1.14 -6.08
CA SER A 122 -10.33 -1.11 -7.50
C SER A 122 -9.33 -2.22 -7.81
N ALA A 123 -9.52 -2.89 -8.94
CA ALA A 123 -8.66 -3.96 -9.40
C ALA A 123 -8.59 -3.99 -10.92
N ILE A 124 -7.46 -4.48 -11.42
CA ILE A 124 -7.21 -4.66 -12.84
C ILE A 124 -6.38 -5.92 -13.06
N THR A 125 -6.56 -6.57 -14.20
CA THR A 125 -5.76 -7.73 -14.57
C THR A 125 -4.88 -7.41 -15.77
N PHE A 126 -3.59 -7.70 -15.65
CA PHE A 126 -2.57 -7.55 -16.67
C PHE A 126 -2.19 -8.93 -17.21
N LEU A 127 -2.43 -9.18 -18.51
CA LEU A 127 -1.96 -10.39 -19.18
C LEU A 127 -0.54 -10.13 -19.67
N LEU A 128 0.43 -10.76 -19.02
CA LEU A 128 1.85 -10.49 -19.25
C LEU A 128 2.35 -11.20 -20.53
N PRO A 129 3.22 -10.57 -21.31
CA PRO A 129 3.97 -11.25 -22.34
C PRO A 129 4.81 -12.39 -21.71
N GLY A 130 4.52 -13.63 -22.06
CA GLY A 130 5.17 -14.80 -21.44
C GLY A 130 4.19 -15.78 -20.81
N GLY A 131 2.88 -15.47 -20.82
CA GLY A 131 1.81 -16.44 -20.55
C GLY A 131 1.40 -16.55 -19.08
N SER A 132 1.72 -15.57 -18.25
CA SER A 132 1.14 -15.40 -16.91
C SER A 132 0.24 -14.16 -16.85
N ALA A 133 -0.58 -14.05 -15.79
CA ALA A 133 -1.35 -12.86 -15.51
C ALA A 133 -0.96 -12.28 -14.16
N TYR A 134 -1.00 -10.95 -14.06
CA TYR A 134 -0.84 -10.22 -12.80
C TYR A 134 -2.18 -9.57 -12.43
N VAL A 135 -2.72 -9.95 -11.29
CA VAL A 135 -3.93 -9.35 -10.70
C VAL A 135 -3.50 -8.27 -9.73
N ALA A 136 -3.79 -7.02 -10.07
CA ALA A 136 -3.45 -5.86 -9.27
C ALA A 136 -4.67 -5.35 -8.50
N PHE A 137 -4.52 -5.22 -7.18
CA PHE A 137 -5.46 -4.50 -6.31
C PHE A 137 -4.90 -3.12 -6.01
N ARG A 138 -5.68 -2.07 -6.27
CA ARG A 138 -5.31 -0.70 -5.95
C ARG A 138 -5.43 -0.45 -4.44
N GLY A 139 -4.52 0.33 -3.89
CA GLY A 139 -4.63 0.85 -2.54
C GLY A 139 -5.69 1.94 -2.40
N THR A 140 -5.73 2.56 -1.23
CA THR A 140 -6.65 3.64 -0.93
C THR A 140 -6.34 4.85 -1.81
N ASP A 141 -7.36 5.40 -2.42
CA ASP A 141 -7.31 6.71 -3.06
C ASP A 141 -7.47 7.83 -2.01
N GLY A 142 -7.70 9.08 -2.41
CA GLY A 142 -7.94 10.19 -1.49
C GLY A 142 -9.31 10.17 -0.81
N SER A 143 -10.13 9.09 -0.99
CA SER A 143 -11.49 9.04 -0.46
C SER A 143 -11.53 8.81 1.04
N VAL A 144 -12.46 9.47 1.72
CA VAL A 144 -12.75 9.30 3.16
C VAL A 144 -13.15 7.85 3.45
N ILE A 145 -13.95 7.25 2.57
CA ILE A 145 -14.44 5.87 2.72
C ILE A 145 -13.29 4.87 2.63
N GLY A 146 -12.36 5.06 1.70
CA GLY A 146 -11.20 4.19 1.59
C GLY A 146 -10.34 4.21 2.85
N TRP A 147 -10.10 5.38 3.41
CA TRP A 147 -9.38 5.52 4.68
C TRP A 147 -10.13 4.93 5.87
N LYS A 148 -11.47 5.09 5.91
CA LYS A 148 -12.28 4.45 6.97
C LYS A 148 -12.17 2.93 6.89
N GLU A 149 -12.21 2.36 5.69
CA GLU A 149 -12.02 0.93 5.48
C GLU A 149 -10.63 0.45 5.95
N ASP A 150 -9.57 1.25 5.79
CA ASP A 150 -8.24 0.92 6.30
C ASP A 150 -8.22 0.82 7.83
N PHE A 151 -8.94 1.69 8.53
CA PHE A 151 -9.11 1.59 9.97
C PHE A 151 -9.94 0.35 10.37
N ASN A 152 -10.94 -0.02 9.55
CA ASN A 152 -11.79 -1.17 9.80
C ASN A 152 -11.01 -2.50 9.81
N PHE A 153 -9.85 -2.60 9.13
CA PHE A 153 -8.96 -3.77 9.22
C PHE A 153 -8.52 -4.09 10.66
N SER A 154 -8.53 -3.11 11.56
CA SER A 154 -8.08 -3.30 12.93
C SER A 154 -9.08 -4.02 13.82
N PHE A 155 -10.39 -4.07 13.45
CA PHE A 155 -11.44 -4.66 14.29
C PHE A 155 -12.41 -5.58 13.55
N LEU A 156 -12.59 -5.44 12.23
CA LEU A 156 -13.38 -6.41 11.46
C LEU A 156 -12.56 -7.66 11.15
N SER A 157 -13.18 -8.83 11.25
CA SER A 157 -12.54 -10.08 10.82
C SER A 157 -12.37 -10.13 9.30
N GLU A 158 -13.31 -9.54 8.57
CA GLU A 158 -13.28 -9.37 7.12
C GLU A 158 -13.99 -8.06 6.75
N THR A 159 -13.36 -7.22 5.91
CA THR A 159 -14.03 -6.07 5.31
C THR A 159 -14.76 -6.46 4.03
N LYS A 160 -15.68 -5.62 3.57
CA LYS A 160 -16.38 -5.85 2.29
C LYS A 160 -15.43 -5.76 1.09
N GLY A 161 -14.40 -4.93 1.18
CA GLY A 161 -13.33 -4.86 0.17
C GLY A 161 -12.56 -6.17 0.07
N GLN A 162 -12.24 -6.80 1.21
CA GLN A 162 -11.60 -8.11 1.23
C GLN A 162 -12.50 -9.20 0.62
N SER A 163 -13.79 -9.26 1.01
CA SER A 163 -14.75 -10.17 0.37
C SER A 163 -14.84 -9.97 -1.14
N ARG A 164 -14.91 -8.70 -1.59
CA ARG A 164 -14.99 -8.37 -3.02
C ARG A 164 -13.70 -8.71 -3.77
N ALA A 165 -12.54 -8.57 -3.12
CA ALA A 165 -11.26 -8.98 -3.68
C ALA A 165 -11.18 -10.50 -3.89
N ILE A 166 -11.68 -11.31 -2.94
CA ILE A 166 -11.82 -12.76 -3.10
C ILE A 166 -12.68 -13.08 -4.32
N GLN A 167 -13.85 -12.45 -4.44
CA GLN A 167 -14.77 -12.67 -5.56
C GLN A 167 -14.11 -12.33 -6.90
N TYR A 168 -13.45 -11.16 -6.98
CA TYR A 168 -12.72 -10.75 -8.18
C TYR A 168 -11.65 -11.78 -8.56
N LEU A 169 -10.81 -12.20 -7.60
CA LEU A 169 -9.74 -13.16 -7.88
C LEU A 169 -10.30 -14.53 -8.32
N ASN A 170 -11.40 -14.99 -7.72
CA ASN A 170 -12.08 -16.22 -8.13
C ASN A 170 -12.65 -16.11 -9.56
N GLU A 171 -13.32 -14.99 -9.86
CA GLU A 171 -13.88 -14.74 -11.20
C GLU A 171 -12.79 -14.75 -12.28
N ILE A 172 -11.67 -14.09 -12.02
CA ILE A 172 -10.55 -14.03 -12.97
C ILE A 172 -9.81 -15.35 -13.06
N GLY A 173 -9.52 -15.97 -11.91
CA GLY A 173 -8.84 -17.25 -11.84
C GLY A 173 -9.61 -18.40 -12.51
N ALA A 174 -10.95 -18.35 -12.48
CA ALA A 174 -11.78 -19.32 -13.20
C ALA A 174 -11.74 -19.12 -14.73
N LYS A 175 -11.53 -17.89 -15.21
CA LYS A 175 -11.50 -17.56 -16.65
C LYS A 175 -10.11 -17.75 -17.29
N LEU A 176 -9.05 -17.65 -16.48
CA LEU A 176 -7.67 -17.73 -16.96
C LEU A 176 -7.10 -19.12 -16.71
N ASP A 177 -6.57 -19.75 -17.78
CA ASP A 177 -5.85 -21.00 -17.67
C ASP A 177 -4.32 -20.76 -17.77
N CYS A 178 -3.82 -19.90 -16.89
CA CYS A 178 -2.41 -19.55 -16.80
C CYS A 178 -1.99 -19.33 -15.35
N PRO A 179 -0.67 -19.33 -15.06
CA PRO A 179 -0.16 -18.95 -13.74
C PRO A 179 -0.52 -17.51 -13.39
N LEU A 180 -0.82 -17.28 -12.10
CA LEU A 180 -1.22 -15.99 -11.57
C LEU A 180 -0.11 -15.42 -10.66
N LEU A 181 0.15 -14.14 -10.82
CA LEU A 181 0.81 -13.28 -9.87
C LEU A 181 -0.27 -12.35 -9.31
N VAL A 182 -0.26 -12.11 -8.02
CA VAL A 182 -1.25 -11.24 -7.38
C VAL A 182 -0.48 -10.19 -6.60
N GLY A 183 -0.92 -8.93 -6.62
CA GLY A 183 -0.21 -7.92 -5.83
C GLY A 183 -0.95 -6.60 -5.74
N GLY A 184 -0.38 -5.70 -4.94
CA GLY A 184 -0.88 -4.35 -4.75
C GLY A 184 0.02 -3.55 -3.84
N HIS A 185 -0.26 -2.26 -3.74
CA HIS A 185 0.42 -1.33 -2.87
C HIS A 185 -0.56 -0.85 -1.79
N SER A 186 -0.08 -0.58 -0.57
CA SER A 186 -0.91 -0.11 0.55
C SER A 186 -2.07 -1.07 0.85
N LYS A 187 -3.30 -0.59 0.99
CA LYS A 187 -4.51 -1.44 1.09
C LYS A 187 -4.55 -2.53 0.03
N GLY A 188 -4.12 -2.22 -1.21
CA GLY A 188 -4.06 -3.21 -2.29
C GLY A 188 -3.15 -4.40 -1.98
N GLY A 189 -2.07 -4.20 -1.24
CA GLY A 189 -1.20 -5.27 -0.74
C GLY A 189 -1.92 -6.18 0.28
N ASN A 190 -2.70 -5.59 1.19
CA ASN A 190 -3.56 -6.35 2.11
C ASN A 190 -4.62 -7.16 1.34
N LEU A 191 -5.34 -6.52 0.41
CA LEU A 191 -6.35 -7.18 -0.42
C LEU A 191 -5.75 -8.33 -1.24
N ALA A 192 -4.55 -8.16 -1.80
CA ALA A 192 -3.85 -9.18 -2.58
C ALA A 192 -3.55 -10.43 -1.74
N VAL A 193 -3.02 -10.24 -0.53
CA VAL A 193 -2.71 -11.35 0.39
C VAL A 193 -3.99 -12.01 0.88
N TYR A 194 -5.00 -11.21 1.32
CA TYR A 194 -6.26 -11.74 1.82
C TYR A 194 -7.00 -12.55 0.75
N ALA A 195 -7.19 -11.97 -0.43
CA ALA A 195 -7.85 -12.66 -1.54
C ALA A 195 -7.13 -13.95 -1.93
N SER A 196 -5.81 -13.95 -1.95
CA SER A 196 -5.01 -15.14 -2.29
C SER A 196 -5.09 -16.24 -1.23
N ALA A 197 -5.22 -15.87 0.05
CA ALA A 197 -5.38 -16.85 1.12
C ALA A 197 -6.77 -17.51 1.07
N PHE A 198 -7.81 -16.73 0.82
CA PHE A 198 -9.20 -17.17 0.97
C PHE A 198 -9.95 -17.41 -0.35
N CYS A 199 -9.28 -17.31 -1.51
CA CYS A 199 -9.85 -17.71 -2.78
C CYS A 199 -10.06 -19.22 -2.89
N ASP A 200 -10.81 -19.63 -3.90
CA ASP A 200 -11.06 -21.04 -4.21
C ASP A 200 -9.74 -21.82 -4.35
N PRO A 201 -9.63 -23.06 -3.82
CA PRO A 201 -8.41 -23.84 -3.87
C PRO A 201 -7.86 -24.00 -5.28
N ALA A 202 -8.72 -24.17 -6.29
CA ALA A 202 -8.31 -24.31 -7.69
C ALA A 202 -7.67 -23.02 -8.26
N VAL A 203 -8.07 -21.85 -7.75
CA VAL A 203 -7.46 -20.57 -8.10
C VAL A 203 -6.13 -20.40 -7.35
N ARG A 204 -6.11 -20.73 -6.05
CA ARG A 204 -4.91 -20.64 -5.22
C ARG A 204 -3.75 -21.50 -5.72
N GLU A 205 -4.04 -22.66 -6.31
CA GLU A 205 -3.03 -23.51 -6.95
C GLU A 205 -2.33 -22.82 -8.12
N LYS A 206 -3.03 -21.96 -8.88
CA LYS A 206 -2.46 -21.20 -10.00
C LYS A 206 -1.55 -20.05 -9.55
N ILE A 207 -1.64 -19.61 -8.28
CA ILE A 207 -0.88 -18.48 -7.76
C ILE A 207 0.59 -18.87 -7.56
N LEU A 208 1.49 -18.18 -8.27
CA LEU A 208 2.94 -18.35 -8.14
C LEU A 208 3.52 -17.52 -7.00
N ALA A 209 3.12 -16.23 -6.91
CA ALA A 209 3.59 -15.31 -5.89
C ALA A 209 2.51 -14.26 -5.60
N VAL A 210 2.55 -13.74 -4.35
CA VAL A 210 1.67 -12.67 -3.88
C VAL A 210 2.53 -11.55 -3.33
N TYR A 211 2.39 -10.36 -3.88
CA TYR A 211 3.19 -9.20 -3.54
C TYR A 211 2.39 -8.20 -2.70
N SER A 212 2.91 -7.89 -1.52
CA SER A 212 2.41 -6.81 -0.67
C SER A 212 3.46 -5.71 -0.59
N ASN A 213 3.21 -4.60 -1.28
CA ASN A 213 4.10 -3.44 -1.28
C ASN A 213 3.58 -2.45 -0.22
N ASP A 214 4.24 -2.40 0.93
CA ASP A 214 3.89 -1.60 2.12
C ASP A 214 2.40 -1.71 2.52
N GLY A 215 1.83 -2.91 2.34
CA GLY A 215 0.46 -3.20 2.74
C GLY A 215 0.37 -3.53 4.23
N PRO A 216 -0.68 -3.05 4.94
CA PRO A 216 -0.88 -3.38 6.35
C PRO A 216 -1.12 -4.87 6.54
N GLY A 217 -0.78 -5.38 7.72
CA GLY A 217 -1.05 -6.75 8.13
C GLY A 217 -2.53 -7.01 8.40
N PHE A 218 -2.79 -7.99 9.26
CA PHE A 218 -4.13 -8.53 9.53
C PHE A 218 -4.38 -8.66 11.04
N LYS A 219 -5.61 -8.94 11.42
CA LYS A 219 -5.92 -9.44 12.77
C LYS A 219 -5.21 -10.77 13.00
N GLN A 220 -4.88 -11.05 14.25
CA GLN A 220 -4.20 -12.29 14.65
C GLN A 220 -4.93 -13.55 14.16
N GLU A 221 -6.26 -13.55 14.20
CA GLU A 221 -7.11 -14.65 13.74
C GLU A 221 -6.85 -15.00 12.26
N THR A 222 -6.69 -13.98 11.41
CA THR A 222 -6.35 -14.16 9.99
C THR A 222 -4.96 -14.75 9.82
N THR A 223 -3.97 -14.22 10.53
CA THR A 223 -2.58 -14.72 10.41
C THR A 223 -2.39 -16.12 11.02
N ASP A 224 -3.28 -16.54 11.92
CA ASP A 224 -3.28 -17.87 12.51
C ASP A 224 -4.09 -18.89 11.68
N SER A 225 -4.85 -18.44 10.68
CA SER A 225 -5.63 -19.33 9.82
C SER A 225 -4.76 -20.27 8.98
N GLU A 226 -5.28 -21.45 8.70
CA GLU A 226 -4.58 -22.45 7.90
C GLU A 226 -4.30 -21.95 6.48
N GLU A 227 -5.26 -21.24 5.88
CA GLU A 227 -5.19 -20.65 4.55
C GLU A 227 -4.05 -19.63 4.44
N TYR A 228 -3.91 -18.74 5.42
CA TYR A 228 -2.83 -17.77 5.45
C TYR A 228 -1.47 -18.46 5.64
N ILE A 229 -1.37 -19.43 6.55
CA ILE A 229 -0.13 -20.19 6.81
C ILE A 229 0.31 -20.95 5.55
N GLN A 230 -0.61 -21.58 4.82
CA GLN A 230 -0.31 -22.26 3.57
C GLN A 230 0.18 -21.30 2.48
N LEU A 231 -0.27 -20.03 2.50
CA LEU A 231 0.12 -19.02 1.53
C LEU A 231 1.50 -18.40 1.83
N LEU A 232 1.98 -18.43 3.09
CA LEU A 232 3.22 -17.76 3.51
C LEU A 232 4.42 -17.96 2.56
N PRO A 233 4.71 -19.18 2.03
CA PRO A 233 5.83 -19.38 1.13
C PRO A 233 5.75 -18.61 -0.20
N LYS A 234 4.55 -18.14 -0.57
CA LYS A 234 4.29 -17.37 -1.79
C LYS A 234 4.21 -15.87 -1.55
N ILE A 235 4.18 -15.41 -0.29
CA ILE A 235 4.09 -13.98 0.05
C ILE A 235 5.46 -13.33 -0.06
N VAL A 236 5.53 -12.28 -0.87
CA VAL A 236 6.67 -11.36 -0.98
C VAL A 236 6.23 -10.01 -0.43
N SER A 237 6.63 -9.74 0.81
CA SER A 237 6.31 -8.46 1.47
C SER A 237 7.50 -7.52 1.35
N ILE A 238 7.28 -6.33 0.79
CA ILE A 238 8.29 -5.30 0.55
C ILE A 238 7.84 -4.03 1.26
N ILE A 239 8.70 -3.49 2.13
CA ILE A 239 8.40 -2.28 2.91
C ILE A 239 9.58 -1.30 2.85
N PRO A 240 9.36 0.01 2.94
CA PRO A 240 10.47 0.97 3.03
C PRO A 240 11.16 0.92 4.41
N ASP A 241 12.36 1.48 4.51
CA ASP A 241 13.18 1.43 5.74
C ASP A 241 12.54 2.16 6.94
N THR A 242 11.66 3.11 6.69
CA THR A 242 10.84 3.77 7.73
C THR A 242 9.36 3.50 7.48
N ALA A 243 9.03 2.23 7.24
CA ALA A 243 7.64 1.81 7.06
C ALA A 243 6.79 2.16 8.28
N ILE A 244 5.59 2.67 8.01
CA ILE A 244 4.54 2.88 9.01
C ILE A 244 3.37 1.96 8.69
N ILE A 245 2.86 2.04 7.47
CA ILE A 245 1.67 1.30 7.04
C ILE A 245 1.94 -0.21 6.98
N GLY A 246 3.04 -0.63 6.35
CA GLY A 246 3.39 -2.04 6.21
C GLY A 246 3.73 -2.77 7.52
N LEU A 247 3.88 -2.02 8.61
CA LEU A 247 4.10 -2.55 9.96
C LEU A 247 2.87 -2.46 10.87
N LEU A 248 1.72 -1.96 10.36
CA LEU A 248 0.47 -1.98 11.10
C LEU A 248 -0.12 -3.39 11.12
N LEU A 249 -0.71 -3.76 12.26
CA LEU A 249 -1.34 -5.06 12.49
C LEU A 249 -0.34 -6.24 12.44
N SER A 250 -0.86 -7.47 12.44
CA SER A 250 -0.03 -8.67 12.49
C SER A 250 0.35 -9.18 11.10
N SER A 251 1.60 -9.60 10.95
CA SER A 251 2.08 -10.33 9.78
C SER A 251 3.05 -11.43 10.22
N LYS A 252 2.98 -12.59 9.57
CA LYS A 252 3.97 -13.68 9.75
C LYS A 252 4.95 -13.79 8.57
N SER A 253 4.76 -12.96 7.52
CA SER A 253 5.69 -12.90 6.40
C SER A 253 6.96 -12.14 6.77
N THR A 254 8.10 -12.59 6.25
CA THR A 254 9.34 -11.82 6.35
C THR A 254 9.29 -10.64 5.41
N HIS A 255 9.61 -9.45 5.93
CA HIS A 255 9.66 -8.23 5.13
C HIS A 255 11.04 -8.07 4.48
N ARG A 256 11.03 -7.75 3.19
CA ARG A 256 12.18 -7.15 2.51
C ARG A 256 12.13 -5.65 2.74
N VAL A 257 13.16 -5.12 3.35
CA VAL A 257 13.22 -3.69 3.68
C VAL A 257 14.03 -2.98 2.61
N VAL A 258 13.43 -1.98 1.96
CA VAL A 258 14.02 -1.27 0.83
C VAL A 258 14.27 0.19 1.14
N LYS A 259 15.31 0.74 0.53
CA LYS A 259 15.68 2.14 0.67
C LYS A 259 14.71 3.03 -0.11
N SER A 260 14.28 4.15 0.52
CA SER A 260 13.53 5.20 -0.16
C SER A 260 14.34 6.50 -0.26
N SER A 261 14.07 7.32 -1.26
CA SER A 261 14.57 8.70 -1.38
C SER A 261 13.79 9.69 -0.51
N ALA A 262 12.55 9.33 -0.15
CA ALA A 262 11.70 10.11 0.73
C ALA A 262 12.03 9.92 2.22
N SER A 263 11.24 10.49 3.11
CA SER A 263 11.41 10.35 4.57
C SER A 263 10.07 10.27 5.30
N GLY A 264 10.05 9.55 6.42
CA GLY A 264 8.85 9.37 7.25
C GLY A 264 7.72 8.73 6.44
N ILE A 265 6.50 9.18 6.63
CA ILE A 265 5.31 8.65 5.95
C ILE A 265 5.38 8.78 4.42
N LEU A 266 6.16 9.73 3.88
CA LEU A 266 6.31 9.89 2.42
C LEU A 266 7.08 8.73 1.77
N GLN A 267 7.75 7.88 2.54
CA GLN A 267 8.35 6.65 2.04
C GLN A 267 7.30 5.62 1.61
N HIS A 268 6.04 5.80 2.02
CA HIS A 268 4.91 4.99 1.56
C HIS A 268 4.68 5.09 0.04
N ASP A 269 5.07 6.21 -0.60
CA ASP A 269 5.05 6.34 -2.07
C ASP A 269 6.09 5.39 -2.69
N GLY A 270 5.64 4.28 -3.27
CA GLY A 270 6.48 3.25 -3.90
C GLY A 270 7.34 3.80 -5.03
N LEU A 271 6.92 4.89 -5.69
CA LEU A 271 7.71 5.56 -6.74
C LEU A 271 8.98 6.25 -6.21
N THR A 272 9.12 6.35 -4.89
CA THR A 272 10.32 6.88 -4.23
C THR A 272 11.34 5.79 -3.84
N TRP A 273 10.99 4.52 -4.02
CA TRP A 273 11.85 3.40 -3.65
C TRP A 273 13.03 3.28 -4.61
N GLN A 274 14.21 3.10 -4.02
CA GLN A 274 15.46 3.13 -4.78
C GLN A 274 15.76 1.76 -5.40
N VAL A 275 16.12 1.78 -6.67
CA VAL A 275 16.47 0.58 -7.41
C VAL A 275 17.97 0.58 -7.76
N GLN A 276 18.53 -0.62 -7.84
CA GLN A 276 19.85 -0.86 -8.41
C GLN A 276 19.70 -1.92 -9.50
N ARG A 277 19.76 -1.51 -10.75
CA ARG A 277 19.45 -2.36 -11.90
C ARG A 277 18.00 -2.88 -11.81
N ASN A 278 17.80 -4.20 -11.74
CA ASN A 278 16.50 -4.85 -11.70
C ASN A 278 16.05 -5.28 -10.28
N ARG A 279 16.63 -4.70 -9.23
CA ARG A 279 16.32 -5.01 -7.82
C ARG A 279 16.22 -3.73 -7.00
N PHE A 280 15.52 -3.81 -5.90
CA PHE A 280 15.55 -2.76 -4.89
C PHE A 280 16.88 -2.74 -4.14
N ILE A 281 17.26 -1.58 -3.60
CA ILE A 281 18.37 -1.46 -2.66
C ILE A 281 17.84 -1.87 -1.30
N GLU A 282 18.28 -3.04 -0.81
CA GLU A 282 17.90 -3.53 0.51
C GLU A 282 18.74 -2.85 1.60
N VAL A 283 18.06 -2.54 2.72
CA VAL A 283 18.65 -1.90 3.91
C VAL A 283 18.00 -2.45 5.18
N PRO A 284 18.60 -2.31 6.36
CA PRO A 284 17.94 -2.63 7.62
C PRO A 284 16.73 -1.73 7.87
N LEU A 285 15.74 -2.24 8.63
CA LEU A 285 14.65 -1.43 9.14
C LEU A 285 15.21 -0.32 10.05
N SER A 286 14.66 0.89 9.93
CA SER A 286 15.13 2.01 10.74
C SER A 286 14.66 1.87 12.20
N PRO A 287 15.46 2.35 13.17
CA PRO A 287 15.02 2.37 14.57
C PRO A 287 13.72 3.15 14.79
N THR A 288 13.47 4.16 13.98
CA THR A 288 12.23 4.94 14.01
C THR A 288 11.03 4.06 13.64
N ALA A 289 11.16 3.22 12.61
CA ALA A 289 10.09 2.29 12.22
C ALA A 289 9.81 1.26 13.33
N GLU A 290 10.85 0.73 13.97
CA GLU A 290 10.71 -0.20 15.10
C GLU A 290 9.96 0.45 16.26
N ILE A 291 10.29 1.69 16.62
CA ILE A 291 9.61 2.45 17.66
C ILE A 291 8.13 2.69 17.32
N ILE A 292 7.85 3.08 16.08
CA ILE A 292 6.47 3.30 15.61
C ILE A 292 5.68 2.00 15.65
N HIS A 293 6.24 0.91 15.14
CA HIS A 293 5.60 -0.41 15.14
C HIS A 293 5.24 -0.86 16.56
N GLN A 294 6.19 -0.81 17.49
CA GLN A 294 5.96 -1.16 18.89
C GLN A 294 4.89 -0.26 19.54
N THR A 295 4.96 1.04 19.28
CA THR A 295 4.02 2.02 19.82
C THR A 295 2.60 1.78 19.32
N MET A 296 2.43 1.60 18.01
CA MET A 296 1.13 1.35 17.40
C MET A 296 0.56 -0.01 17.79
N GLY A 297 1.38 -1.06 17.82
CA GLY A 297 0.98 -2.38 18.29
C GLY A 297 0.46 -2.34 19.72
N SER A 298 1.26 -1.78 20.64
CA SER A 298 0.88 -1.65 22.05
C SER A 298 -0.37 -0.78 22.26
N TRP A 299 -0.58 0.23 21.41
CA TRP A 299 -1.77 1.07 21.47
C TRP A 299 -3.01 0.32 21.01
N LEU A 300 -2.93 -0.43 19.91
CA LEU A 300 -4.02 -1.26 19.41
C LEU A 300 -4.38 -2.37 20.39
N GLU A 301 -3.40 -3.02 21.03
CA GLU A 301 -3.62 -4.06 22.04
C GLU A 301 -4.39 -3.56 23.29
N GLN A 302 -4.33 -2.27 23.60
CA GLN A 302 -5.09 -1.69 24.70
C GLN A 302 -6.57 -1.45 24.39
N MET A 303 -7.00 -1.70 23.17
CA MET A 303 -8.36 -1.50 22.70
C MET A 303 -8.96 -2.83 22.24
N ASP A 304 -10.18 -3.12 22.71
CA ASP A 304 -11.00 -4.15 22.10
C ASP A 304 -11.60 -3.67 20.76
N ASP A 305 -12.25 -4.57 20.04
CA ASP A 305 -12.82 -4.28 18.72
C ASP A 305 -13.91 -3.20 18.80
N GLU A 306 -14.73 -3.17 19.87
CA GLU A 306 -15.78 -2.16 20.07
C GLU A 306 -15.17 -0.77 20.26
N THR A 307 -14.08 -0.67 21.03
CA THR A 307 -13.33 0.58 21.25
C THR A 307 -12.70 1.08 19.94
N ARG A 308 -12.09 0.19 19.15
CA ARG A 308 -11.51 0.54 17.85
C ARG A 308 -12.57 1.02 16.87
N GLN A 309 -13.72 0.35 16.82
CA GLN A 309 -14.87 0.76 16.01
C GLN A 309 -15.38 2.14 16.45
N THR A 310 -15.60 2.34 17.75
CA THR A 310 -16.06 3.63 18.29
C THR A 310 -15.08 4.75 17.99
N PHE A 311 -13.77 4.49 18.08
CA PHE A 311 -12.73 5.44 17.71
C PHE A 311 -12.84 5.81 16.23
N THR A 312 -12.89 4.80 15.34
CA THR A 312 -13.01 4.98 13.89
C THR A 312 -14.26 5.79 13.53
N ASP A 313 -15.43 5.37 13.97
CA ASP A 313 -16.69 6.07 13.72
C ASP A 313 -16.67 7.52 14.21
N THR A 314 -16.04 7.76 15.38
CA THR A 314 -15.95 9.10 15.95
C THR A 314 -15.02 10.00 15.14
N VAL A 315 -13.89 9.49 14.67
CA VAL A 315 -12.93 10.23 13.85
C VAL A 315 -13.50 10.56 12.48
N PHE A 316 -14.24 9.63 11.86
CA PHE A 316 -14.80 9.82 10.52
C PHE A 316 -16.16 10.53 10.50
N PHE A 317 -16.88 10.60 11.63
CA PHE A 317 -18.19 11.23 11.73
C PHE A 317 -18.28 12.65 11.10
N PRO A 318 -17.32 13.58 11.33
CA PRO A 318 -17.42 14.93 10.77
C PRO A 318 -17.37 14.94 9.23
N PHE A 319 -16.63 14.00 8.62
CA PHE A 319 -16.57 13.86 7.16
C PHE A 319 -17.92 13.38 6.61
N GLU A 320 -18.49 12.35 7.23
CA GLU A 320 -19.79 11.80 6.85
C GLU A 320 -20.91 12.83 7.03
N ALA A 321 -20.93 13.53 8.16
CA ALA A 321 -21.95 14.53 8.47
C ALA A 321 -21.91 15.75 7.53
N THR A 322 -20.75 16.05 6.93
CA THR A 322 -20.58 17.14 5.98
C THR A 322 -20.67 16.70 4.53
N GLY A 323 -20.78 15.38 4.27
CA GLY A 323 -20.82 14.82 2.92
C GLY A 323 -19.50 14.97 2.16
N MET A 324 -18.38 15.10 2.85
CA MET A 324 -17.06 15.16 2.21
C MET A 324 -16.66 13.78 1.71
N GLU A 325 -16.29 13.71 0.45
CA GLU A 325 -15.86 12.47 -0.18
C GLU A 325 -14.33 12.29 -0.12
N THR A 326 -13.58 13.39 -0.07
CA THR A 326 -12.11 13.36 -0.07
C THR A 326 -11.49 14.28 0.99
N PHE A 327 -10.30 13.92 1.46
CA PHE A 327 -9.53 14.77 2.40
C PHE A 327 -9.01 16.06 1.75
N SER A 328 -8.83 16.09 0.44
CA SER A 328 -8.40 17.30 -0.28
C SER A 328 -9.41 18.43 -0.18
N GLU A 329 -10.70 18.11 -0.04
CA GLU A 329 -11.76 19.11 0.13
C GLU A 329 -11.57 19.99 1.38
N ILE A 330 -10.89 19.47 2.42
CA ILE A 330 -10.53 20.26 3.59
C ILE A 330 -9.46 21.30 3.25
N SER A 331 -8.45 20.90 2.45
CA SER A 331 -7.31 21.76 2.13
C SER A 331 -7.63 22.81 1.07
N ASP A 332 -8.54 22.49 0.13
CA ASP A 332 -8.81 23.31 -1.05
C ASP A 332 -10.00 24.26 -0.86
N GLN A 333 -10.84 24.02 0.14
CA GLN A 333 -12.04 24.81 0.36
C GLN A 333 -11.94 25.80 1.51
N LYS A 334 -12.48 27.00 1.23
CA LYS A 334 -12.64 28.18 2.06
C LYS A 334 -13.23 27.85 3.46
N TRP A 335 -12.94 28.69 4.41
CA TRP A 335 -13.40 28.70 5.81
C TRP A 335 -14.77 28.07 6.10
N LYS A 336 -15.72 28.13 5.18
CA LYS A 336 -17.06 27.54 5.36
C LYS A 336 -17.06 26.02 5.52
N VAL A 337 -16.19 25.30 4.80
CA VAL A 337 -16.10 23.82 4.91
C VAL A 337 -15.42 23.45 6.23
N VAL A 338 -14.38 24.18 6.58
CA VAL A 338 -13.72 24.00 7.88
C VAL A 338 -14.69 24.30 9.04
N GLU A 339 -15.51 25.34 8.92
CA GLU A 339 -16.53 25.68 9.90
C GLU A 339 -17.59 24.56 10.00
N SER A 340 -18.11 24.09 8.88
CA SER A 340 -19.08 22.96 8.87
C SER A 340 -18.50 21.70 9.47
N PHE A 341 -17.24 21.38 9.17
CA PHE A 341 -16.53 20.24 9.77
C PHE A 341 -16.38 20.39 11.28
N LEU A 342 -15.97 21.57 11.76
CA LEU A 342 -15.86 21.86 13.20
C LEU A 342 -17.23 21.81 13.89
N ASP A 343 -18.29 22.26 13.23
CA ASP A 343 -19.64 22.20 13.79
C ASP A 343 -20.17 20.77 13.82
N ALA A 344 -19.88 19.95 12.82
CA ALA A 344 -20.15 18.51 12.85
C ALA A 344 -19.37 17.82 14.00
N ALA A 345 -18.09 18.11 14.16
CA ALA A 345 -17.28 17.59 15.25
C ALA A 345 -17.82 17.95 16.64
N LYS A 346 -18.43 19.13 16.81
CA LYS A 346 -19.09 19.54 18.07
C LYS A 346 -20.36 18.71 18.38
N GLN A 347 -20.98 18.09 17.38
CA GLN A 347 -22.16 17.24 17.57
C GLN A 347 -21.81 15.86 18.13
N ILE A 348 -20.55 15.46 18.08
CA ILE A 348 -20.08 14.21 18.69
C ILE A 348 -20.36 14.27 20.21
N PRO A 349 -20.98 13.23 20.82
CA PRO A 349 -21.18 13.16 22.26
C PRO A 349 -19.87 13.41 23.03
N LYS A 350 -19.93 14.23 24.09
CA LYS A 350 -18.74 14.62 24.88
C LYS A 350 -17.98 13.43 25.43
N GLU A 351 -18.66 12.35 25.77
CA GLU A 351 -18.06 11.11 26.25
C GLU A 351 -17.16 10.50 25.17
N LYS A 352 -17.65 10.39 23.92
CA LYS A 352 -16.87 9.89 22.78
C LYS A 352 -15.70 10.81 22.45
N GLN A 353 -15.90 12.13 22.48
CA GLN A 353 -14.78 13.09 22.29
C GLN A 353 -13.68 12.88 23.36
N LYS A 354 -14.08 12.72 24.63
CA LYS A 354 -13.13 12.46 25.72
C LYS A 354 -12.41 11.13 25.55
N GLU A 355 -13.12 10.10 25.09
CA GLU A 355 -12.52 8.79 24.84
C GLU A 355 -11.48 8.84 23.71
N VAL A 356 -11.78 9.47 22.58
CA VAL A 356 -10.81 9.69 21.51
C VAL A 356 -9.59 10.46 21.99
N LEU A 357 -9.80 11.56 22.75
CA LEU A 357 -8.69 12.33 23.31
C LEU A 357 -7.86 11.51 24.31
N ARG A 358 -8.50 10.66 25.12
CA ARG A 358 -7.81 9.74 26.03
C ARG A 358 -6.94 8.74 25.27
N LEU A 359 -7.48 8.11 24.20
CA LEU A 359 -6.77 7.15 23.36
C LEU A 359 -5.58 7.80 22.64
N LEU A 360 -5.76 9.01 22.10
CA LEU A 360 -4.65 9.77 21.50
C LEU A 360 -3.59 10.16 22.53
N GLY A 361 -4.01 10.51 23.75
CA GLY A 361 -3.10 10.77 24.86
C GLY A 361 -2.28 9.54 25.26
N GLN A 362 -2.89 8.35 25.28
CA GLN A 362 -2.20 7.08 25.51
C GLN A 362 -1.17 6.79 24.41
N LEU A 363 -1.53 7.00 23.14
CA LEU A 363 -0.60 6.85 22.01
C LEU A 363 0.64 7.74 22.19
N GLY A 364 0.46 9.02 22.61
CA GLY A 364 1.56 9.93 22.89
C GLY A 364 2.46 9.45 24.05
N GLN A 365 1.88 8.90 25.11
CA GLN A 365 2.64 8.33 26.24
C GLN A 365 3.45 7.10 25.81
N LEU A 366 2.84 6.17 25.07
CA LEU A 366 3.51 4.97 24.54
C LEU A 366 4.67 5.34 23.63
N GLY A 367 4.48 6.31 22.73
CA GLY A 367 5.56 6.82 21.88
C GLY A 367 6.74 7.37 22.70
N THR A 368 6.47 8.13 23.76
CA THR A 368 7.51 8.64 24.65
C THR A 368 8.25 7.51 25.38
N GLN A 369 7.53 6.50 25.85
CA GLN A 369 8.12 5.33 26.53
C GLN A 369 8.99 4.52 25.58
N ALA A 370 8.53 4.27 24.35
CA ALA A 370 9.27 3.54 23.34
C ALA A 370 10.58 4.23 22.97
N VAL A 371 10.56 5.56 22.76
CA VAL A 371 11.78 6.36 22.51
C VAL A 371 12.74 6.28 23.69
N THR A 372 12.24 6.42 24.92
CA THR A 372 13.06 6.36 26.13
C THR A 372 13.72 5.00 26.29
N SER A 373 12.96 3.92 26.06
CA SER A 373 13.48 2.54 26.13
C SER A 373 14.57 2.29 25.10
N TYR A 374 14.37 2.76 23.86
CA TYR A 374 15.35 2.68 22.80
C TYR A 374 16.66 3.41 23.15
N LEU A 375 16.56 4.67 23.61
CA LEU A 375 17.75 5.45 24.01
C LEU A 375 18.48 4.80 25.20
N THR A 376 17.75 4.26 26.17
CA THR A 376 18.34 3.56 27.31
C THR A 376 19.07 2.28 26.90
N GLY A 377 18.51 1.54 25.91
CA GLY A 377 19.15 0.36 25.33
C GLY A 377 20.47 0.69 24.64
N LEU A 378 20.53 1.81 23.89
CA LEU A 378 21.77 2.27 23.24
C LEU A 378 22.87 2.63 24.26
N VAL A 379 22.51 3.24 25.38
CA VAL A 379 23.47 3.58 26.43
C VAL A 379 24.04 2.33 27.09
N LYS A 380 23.19 1.35 27.43
CA LYS A 380 23.62 0.08 28.03
C LYS A 380 24.45 -0.78 27.07
N GLY A 381 24.11 -0.79 25.77
CA GLY A 381 24.90 -1.50 24.75
C GLY A 381 26.34 -0.95 24.61
N LYS A 382 26.53 0.36 24.74
CA LYS A 382 27.86 0.98 24.76
C LYS A 382 28.70 0.66 26.00
N GLU A 383 28.05 0.55 27.15
CA GLU A 383 28.73 0.18 28.41
C GLU A 383 29.20 -1.29 28.42
N SER A 384 28.56 -2.17 27.65
CA SER A 384 28.99 -3.58 27.52
C SER A 384 30.14 -3.78 26.54
N GLU A 385 30.35 -2.88 25.57
CA GLU A 385 31.48 -2.92 24.63
C GLU A 385 32.78 -2.31 25.22
N ASP A 386 32.66 -1.43 26.21
CA ASP A 386 33.78 -0.76 26.87
C ASP A 386 34.33 -1.52 28.13
N SER A 387 33.89 -2.72 28.41
CA SER A 387 34.46 -3.56 29.48
C SER A 387 35.82 -4.11 29.02
N PRO A 388 36.95 -3.77 29.67
CA PRO A 388 38.25 -4.29 29.26
C PRO A 388 38.29 -5.82 29.48
N GLU A 389 38.58 -6.53 28.40
CA GLU A 389 38.97 -7.95 28.54
C GLU A 389 40.18 -8.02 29.46
N ASP A 390 40.03 -8.70 30.59
CA ASP A 390 41.11 -9.09 31.47
C ASP A 390 42.14 -9.89 30.66
N VAL A 391 43.21 -9.28 30.30
CA VAL A 391 44.42 -9.95 29.82
C VAL A 391 45.00 -10.69 31.02
N GLN A 392 44.56 -11.92 31.25
CA GLN A 392 45.33 -12.86 32.09
C GLN A 392 46.44 -13.47 31.24
N SER A 393 47.64 -12.97 31.49
CA SER A 393 48.92 -13.57 31.16
C SER A 393 49.11 -14.92 31.92
N VAL A 394 49.32 -16.03 31.18
CA VAL A 394 50.28 -17.09 31.55
C VAL A 394 50.90 -17.63 30.26
#